data_7dfae987c7e6f44b22fa23d8f425bd66
#
_entry.id   7dfae987c7e6f44b22fa23d8f425bd66
#
_cell.length_a   1.000
_cell.length_b   1.000
_cell.length_c   1.000
_cell.angle_alpha   90.00
_cell.angle_beta   90.00
_cell.angle_gamma   90.00
#
_symmetry.space_group_name_H-M   'P 1'
#
loop_
_entity.id
_entity.type
_entity.pdbx_description
1 polymer ?
#
loop_
_entity_poly.entity_id
_entity_poly.type
_entity_poly.pdbx_seq_one_letter_code
_entity_poly.pdbx_strand_id
1 'polypeptide(L)'
;MMHSYLRNLDFLWNHKRVYLIYTEMRLNMRRKHKKRLPAREKEPLKAQDAPNKGWAMDFMHDSLMNGVKFRTFNIIDEYNREALNITMDTSLTSKRVIKELDKLIAWRGAPAAIRVDNGPEFIADALCNWAEERNIEIKFIQKGKPYQNGYIERFNRSFREEVLDAYCFTRLKEAQAMAHAWMWVYNNQRPHSSLGYLPPVAYLLKYGKHPATQEANAVLLTFQQDNM
;
A
#
# COMPACT_ATOMS: atom_id res chain seq x y z
N MET A 1 -3.95 -13.95 9.93
CA MET A 1 -2.76 -13.07 9.79
C MET A 1 -1.64 -13.45 10.76
N MET A 2 -1.82 -13.43 12.09
CA MET A 2 -0.75 -13.74 13.07
C MET A 2 -0.09 -15.11 12.81
N HIS A 3 -0.85 -16.17 12.63
CA HIS A 3 -0.30 -17.50 12.30
C HIS A 3 0.53 -17.50 11.01
N SER A 4 0.07 -16.81 9.96
CA SER A 4 0.83 -16.72 8.70
C SER A 4 2.09 -15.85 8.87
N TYR A 5 2.04 -14.79 9.67
CA TYR A 5 3.21 -13.98 10.02
C TYR A 5 4.28 -14.83 10.73
N LEU A 6 3.87 -15.60 11.74
CA LEU A 6 4.78 -16.50 12.46
C LEU A 6 5.37 -17.57 11.53
N ARG A 7 4.58 -18.12 10.61
CA ARG A 7 5.10 -19.08 9.62
C ARG A 7 6.11 -18.48 8.67
N ASN A 8 5.94 -17.22 8.27
CA ASN A 8 6.93 -16.51 7.44
C ASN A 8 8.25 -16.22 8.20
N LEU A 9 8.24 -16.36 9.53
CA LEU A 9 9.41 -16.28 10.41
C LEU A 9 9.88 -17.68 10.86
N ASP A 10 9.51 -18.75 10.13
CA ASP A 10 9.86 -20.14 10.37
C ASP A 10 9.36 -20.74 11.70
N PHE A 11 8.40 -20.09 12.38
CA PHE A 11 7.73 -20.69 13.53
C PHE A 11 6.63 -21.65 13.07
N LEU A 12 6.88 -22.96 13.14
CA LEU A 12 5.96 -24.02 12.71
C LEU A 12 4.89 -24.36 13.78
N TRP A 13 4.34 -23.36 14.44
CA TRP A 13 3.33 -23.56 15.48
C TRP A 13 1.96 -23.92 14.89
N ASN A 14 1.20 -24.72 15.64
CA ASN A 14 -0.15 -25.09 15.25
C ASN A 14 -1.09 -23.88 15.29
N HIS A 15 -1.90 -23.68 14.25
CA HIS A 15 -2.87 -22.61 14.15
C HIS A 15 -3.80 -22.50 15.36
N LYS A 16 -4.31 -23.63 15.88
CA LYS A 16 -5.20 -23.64 17.04
C LYS A 16 -4.51 -23.10 18.29
N ARG A 17 -3.23 -23.46 18.52
CA ARG A 17 -2.46 -22.97 19.65
C ARG A 17 -2.19 -21.46 19.54
N VAL A 18 -1.79 -20.98 18.35
CA VAL A 18 -1.60 -19.53 18.12
C VAL A 18 -2.90 -18.78 18.37
N TYR A 19 -4.04 -19.30 17.88
CA TYR A 19 -5.34 -18.67 18.08
C TYR A 19 -5.74 -18.60 19.55
N LEU A 20 -5.53 -19.66 20.30
CA LEU A 20 -5.85 -19.73 21.73
C LEU A 20 -5.05 -18.69 22.52
N ILE A 21 -3.73 -18.65 22.35
CA ILE A 21 -2.84 -17.67 23.01
C ILE A 21 -3.24 -16.24 22.62
N TYR A 22 -3.47 -16.00 21.33
CA TYR A 22 -3.87 -14.69 20.81
C TYR A 22 -5.17 -14.18 21.44
N THR A 23 -6.13 -15.08 21.67
CA THR A 23 -7.40 -14.78 22.31
C THR A 23 -7.24 -14.55 23.81
N GLU A 24 -6.44 -15.37 24.49
CA GLU A 24 -6.12 -15.26 25.93
C GLU A 24 -5.44 -13.92 26.23
N MET A 25 -4.50 -13.51 25.37
CA MET A 25 -3.84 -12.20 25.44
C MET A 25 -4.75 -11.02 25.06
N ARG A 26 -6.02 -11.27 24.70
CA ARG A 26 -7.02 -10.25 24.30
C ARG A 26 -6.57 -9.38 23.11
N LEU A 27 -5.76 -9.90 22.21
CA LEU A 27 -5.25 -9.19 21.03
C LEU A 27 -6.28 -9.13 19.89
N ASN A 28 -7.45 -9.72 20.06
CA ASN A 28 -8.54 -9.65 19.07
C ASN A 28 -9.08 -8.22 18.97
N MET A 29 -9.02 -7.63 17.78
CA MET A 29 -9.64 -6.34 17.52
C MET A 29 -11.18 -6.45 17.66
N ARG A 30 -11.77 -5.60 18.50
CA ARG A 30 -13.24 -5.52 18.62
C ARG A 30 -13.81 -4.90 17.35
N ARG A 31 -14.51 -5.70 16.56
CA ARG A 31 -15.23 -5.21 15.37
C ARG A 31 -16.67 -4.88 15.74
N LYS A 32 -17.11 -3.64 15.48
CA LYS A 32 -18.54 -3.31 15.53
C LYS A 32 -19.26 -4.07 14.41
N HIS A 33 -20.33 -4.80 14.75
CA HIS A 33 -21.20 -5.41 13.76
C HIS A 33 -21.86 -4.30 12.93
N LYS A 34 -21.51 -4.21 11.65
CA LYS A 34 -22.22 -3.35 10.69
C LYS A 34 -23.41 -4.12 10.13
N LYS A 35 -24.58 -3.49 10.04
CA LYS A 35 -25.72 -4.04 9.26
C LYS A 35 -25.23 -4.31 7.84
N ARG A 36 -25.44 -5.53 7.35
CA ARG A 36 -25.12 -5.88 5.96
C ARG A 36 -26.11 -5.14 5.06
N LEU A 37 -25.63 -4.25 4.25
CA LEU A 37 -26.38 -3.73 3.11
C LEU A 37 -26.51 -4.84 2.06
N PRO A 38 -27.57 -4.83 1.21
CA PRO A 38 -27.69 -5.76 0.09
C PRO A 38 -26.38 -5.78 -0.73
N ALA A 39 -25.97 -6.98 -1.14
CA ALA A 39 -24.78 -7.13 -1.94
C ALA A 39 -24.99 -6.42 -3.29
N ARG A 40 -24.19 -5.38 -3.57
CA ARG A 40 -24.11 -4.83 -4.92
C ARG A 40 -23.31 -5.79 -5.78
N GLU A 41 -23.71 -5.97 -7.03
CA GLU A 41 -22.88 -6.66 -8.03
C GLU A 41 -21.54 -5.94 -8.11
N LYS A 42 -20.49 -6.65 -7.73
CA LYS A 42 -19.13 -6.15 -7.75
C LYS A 42 -18.42 -6.79 -8.95
N GLU A 43 -18.11 -6.00 -9.94
CA GLU A 43 -17.08 -6.41 -10.91
C GLU A 43 -15.75 -6.56 -10.16
N PRO A 44 -15.13 -7.75 -10.17
CA PRO A 44 -13.85 -7.92 -9.50
C PRO A 44 -12.79 -7.04 -10.15
N LEU A 45 -12.02 -6.30 -9.35
CA LEU A 45 -10.83 -5.61 -9.83
C LEU A 45 -9.88 -6.64 -10.43
N LYS A 46 -9.58 -6.50 -11.72
CA LYS A 46 -8.54 -7.30 -12.37
C LYS A 46 -7.19 -6.92 -11.75
N ALA A 47 -6.52 -7.90 -11.17
CA ALA A 47 -5.13 -7.71 -10.73
C ALA A 47 -4.25 -7.43 -11.95
N GLN A 48 -3.24 -6.57 -11.77
CA GLN A 48 -2.22 -6.37 -12.79
C GLN A 48 -1.39 -7.65 -12.91
N ASP A 49 -0.84 -7.92 -14.09
CA ASP A 49 -0.09 -9.14 -14.41
C ASP A 49 1.43 -8.97 -14.21
N ALA A 50 1.90 -7.74 -14.00
CA ALA A 50 3.30 -7.42 -13.76
C ALA A 50 3.45 -6.16 -12.88
N PRO A 51 4.60 -6.01 -12.18
CA PRO A 51 4.91 -4.78 -11.43
C PRO A 51 5.02 -3.58 -12.38
N ASN A 52 4.75 -2.39 -11.85
CA ASN A 52 4.74 -1.12 -12.57
C ASN A 52 3.75 -1.02 -13.75
N LYS A 53 2.83 -1.97 -13.93
CA LYS A 53 1.74 -1.81 -14.91
C LYS A 53 0.63 -0.87 -14.45
N GLY A 54 0.39 -0.82 -13.17
CA GLY A 54 -0.63 0.05 -12.61
C GLY A 54 -0.29 0.46 -11.18
N TRP A 55 -0.25 1.77 -10.93
CA TRP A 55 -0.24 2.32 -9.58
C TRP A 55 -1.61 2.84 -9.23
N ALA A 56 -1.95 2.81 -7.95
CA ALA A 56 -3.13 3.50 -7.43
C ALA A 56 -2.69 4.58 -6.45
N MET A 57 -3.30 5.77 -6.55
CA MET A 57 -3.01 6.92 -5.69
C MET A 57 -4.28 7.40 -5.01
N ASP A 58 -4.15 7.87 -3.78
CA ASP A 58 -5.26 8.47 -3.03
C ASP A 58 -4.74 9.38 -1.90
N PHE A 59 -5.62 10.27 -1.44
CA PHE A 59 -5.36 11.13 -0.29
C PHE A 59 -6.15 10.71 0.93
N MET A 60 -5.54 10.88 2.11
CA MET A 60 -6.25 10.84 3.38
C MET A 60 -6.07 12.17 4.12
N HIS A 61 -6.96 12.46 5.07
CA HIS A 61 -6.90 13.65 5.90
C HIS A 61 -6.80 13.26 7.35
N ASP A 62 -6.02 14.03 8.10
CA ASP A 62 -5.91 13.90 9.54
C ASP A 62 -5.50 15.23 10.19
N SER A 63 -5.32 15.26 11.52
CA SER A 63 -4.89 16.43 12.26
C SER A 63 -3.89 16.06 13.36
N LEU A 64 -2.94 16.96 13.60
CA LEU A 64 -2.05 16.90 14.75
C LEU A 64 -2.81 17.24 16.05
N MET A 65 -2.23 16.92 17.21
CA MET A 65 -2.83 17.22 18.52
C MET A 65 -3.11 18.71 18.73
N ASN A 66 -2.35 19.59 18.08
CA ASN A 66 -2.56 21.04 18.12
C ASN A 66 -3.65 21.53 17.15
N GLY A 67 -4.37 20.62 16.47
CA GLY A 67 -5.45 20.94 15.54
C GLY A 67 -4.99 21.30 14.11
N VAL A 68 -3.67 21.32 13.83
CA VAL A 68 -3.16 21.56 12.47
C VAL A 68 -3.54 20.39 11.58
N LYS A 69 -4.32 20.66 10.54
CA LYS A 69 -4.75 19.64 9.57
C LYS A 69 -3.61 19.31 8.61
N PHE A 70 -3.49 18.04 8.26
CA PHE A 70 -2.57 17.55 7.24
C PHE A 70 -3.22 16.51 6.35
N ARG A 71 -2.59 16.24 5.24
CA ARG A 71 -3.01 15.20 4.30
C ARG A 71 -1.87 14.19 4.13
N THR A 72 -2.24 12.97 3.80
CA THR A 72 -1.29 11.96 3.33
C THR A 72 -1.54 11.71 1.85
N PHE A 73 -0.48 11.59 1.09
CA PHE A 73 -0.49 11.18 -0.31
C PHE A 73 0.11 9.79 -0.41
N ASN A 74 -0.73 8.82 -0.74
CA ASN A 74 -0.41 7.41 -0.70
C ASN A 74 -0.37 6.84 -2.12
N ILE A 75 0.63 6.02 -2.41
CA ILE A 75 0.80 5.33 -3.69
C ILE A 75 1.10 3.87 -3.43
N ILE A 76 0.42 2.98 -4.14
CA ILE A 76 0.69 1.54 -4.13
C ILE A 76 0.82 0.99 -5.54
N ASP A 77 1.57 -0.09 -5.69
CA ASP A 77 1.56 -0.91 -6.91
C ASP A 77 0.37 -1.89 -6.87
N GLU A 78 -0.46 -1.88 -7.92
CA GLU A 78 -1.65 -2.74 -8.00
C GLU A 78 -1.31 -4.22 -8.23
N TYR A 79 -0.08 -4.55 -8.66
CA TYR A 79 0.35 -5.93 -8.86
C TYR A 79 0.56 -6.66 -7.52
N ASN A 80 1.49 -6.19 -6.72
CA ASN A 80 1.90 -6.84 -5.47
C ASN A 80 1.43 -6.10 -4.21
N ARG A 81 0.60 -5.06 -4.32
CA ARG A 81 0.09 -4.24 -3.19
C ARG A 81 1.18 -3.51 -2.42
N GLU A 82 2.38 -3.41 -2.95
CA GLU A 82 3.49 -2.72 -2.33
C GLU A 82 3.18 -1.24 -2.13
N ALA A 83 3.40 -0.75 -0.92
CA ALA A 83 3.34 0.67 -0.62
C ALA A 83 4.58 1.35 -1.21
N LEU A 84 4.38 2.21 -2.20
CA LEU A 84 5.46 2.89 -2.90
C LEU A 84 5.79 4.23 -2.28
N ASN A 85 4.79 4.92 -1.73
CA ASN A 85 4.95 6.21 -1.09
C ASN A 85 3.86 6.47 -0.05
N ILE A 86 4.24 7.12 1.04
CA ILE A 86 3.36 7.82 1.98
C ILE A 86 4.01 9.15 2.28
N THR A 87 3.54 10.22 1.68
CA THR A 87 4.02 11.59 1.96
C THR A 87 2.96 12.34 2.74
N MET A 88 3.37 13.03 3.80
CA MET A 88 2.50 13.86 4.62
C MET A 88 2.88 15.33 4.48
N ASP A 89 1.89 16.18 4.28
CA ASP A 89 2.08 17.63 4.24
C ASP A 89 0.78 18.35 4.64
N THR A 90 0.90 19.59 5.08
CA THR A 90 -0.24 20.48 5.33
C THR A 90 -0.84 21.01 4.02
N SER A 91 -0.05 20.98 2.93
CA SER A 91 -0.48 21.39 1.60
C SER A 91 0.09 20.46 0.53
N LEU A 92 -0.78 19.62 -0.05
CA LEU A 92 -0.43 18.69 -1.13
C LEU A 92 -1.08 19.17 -2.43
N THR A 93 -0.43 20.12 -3.09
CA THR A 93 -0.82 20.62 -4.40
C THR A 93 -0.39 19.68 -5.52
N SER A 94 -0.95 19.81 -6.74
CA SER A 94 -0.56 19.01 -7.91
C SER A 94 0.95 19.09 -8.19
N LYS A 95 1.58 20.25 -8.00
CA LYS A 95 3.04 20.43 -8.13
C LYS A 95 3.81 19.57 -7.11
N ARG A 96 3.30 19.45 -5.87
CA ARG A 96 3.91 18.63 -4.84
C ARG A 96 3.74 17.13 -5.16
N VAL A 97 2.56 16.74 -5.64
CA VAL A 97 2.28 15.39 -6.13
C VAL A 97 3.25 15.00 -7.25
N ILE A 98 3.40 15.84 -8.27
CA ILE A 98 4.35 15.62 -9.38
C ILE A 98 5.77 15.42 -8.87
N LYS A 99 6.24 16.25 -7.94
CA LYS A 99 7.57 16.12 -7.36
C LYS A 99 7.79 14.78 -6.66
N GLU A 100 6.80 14.25 -5.95
CA GLU A 100 6.90 12.94 -5.30
C GLU A 100 6.84 11.81 -6.33
N LEU A 101 6.04 11.95 -7.38
CA LEU A 101 6.00 11.00 -8.50
C LEU A 101 7.32 10.96 -9.27
N ASP A 102 7.94 12.11 -9.56
CA ASP A 102 9.26 12.17 -10.22
C ASP A 102 10.34 11.45 -9.41
N LYS A 103 10.37 11.64 -8.09
CA LYS A 103 11.29 10.91 -7.21
C LYS A 103 11.05 9.40 -7.28
N LEU A 104 9.80 8.99 -7.26
CA LEU A 104 9.43 7.58 -7.30
C LEU A 104 9.81 6.93 -8.63
N ILE A 105 9.54 7.62 -9.75
CA ILE A 105 9.91 7.16 -11.09
C ILE A 105 11.42 7.05 -11.26
N ALA A 106 12.18 7.96 -10.68
CA ALA A 106 13.65 7.99 -10.82
C ALA A 106 14.32 6.71 -10.29
N TRP A 107 13.76 6.03 -9.26
CA TRP A 107 14.36 4.81 -8.72
C TRP A 107 13.63 3.53 -9.11
N ARG A 108 12.30 3.60 -9.42
CA ARG A 108 11.48 2.42 -9.71
C ARG A 108 11.13 2.27 -11.19
N GLY A 109 11.25 3.34 -11.96
CA GLY A 109 10.74 3.41 -13.33
C GLY A 109 9.28 3.88 -13.38
N ALA A 110 8.86 4.36 -14.56
CA ALA A 110 7.51 4.87 -14.77
C ALA A 110 6.48 3.72 -14.83
N PRO A 111 5.27 3.90 -14.27
CA PRO A 111 4.18 2.95 -14.45
C PRO A 111 3.56 3.13 -15.84
N ALA A 112 2.91 2.08 -16.35
CA ALA A 112 2.12 2.21 -17.57
C ALA A 112 0.81 3.01 -17.35
N ALA A 113 0.22 2.90 -16.16
CA ALA A 113 -0.99 3.63 -15.80
C ALA A 113 -1.03 3.99 -14.31
N ILE A 114 -1.74 5.07 -13.98
CA ILE A 114 -2.00 5.48 -12.60
C ILE A 114 -3.51 5.63 -12.41
N ARG A 115 -4.07 4.92 -11.45
CA ARG A 115 -5.48 4.99 -11.07
C ARG A 115 -5.67 6.01 -9.96
N VAL A 116 -6.64 6.91 -10.14
CA VAL A 116 -6.97 7.98 -9.20
C VAL A 116 -8.48 8.13 -9.05
N ASP A 117 -8.90 8.77 -7.96
CA ASP A 117 -10.25 9.31 -7.86
C ASP A 117 -10.41 10.60 -8.68
N ASN A 118 -11.61 11.18 -8.64
CA ASN A 118 -11.89 12.46 -9.31
C ASN A 118 -11.58 13.68 -8.42
N GLY A 119 -10.56 13.59 -7.57
CA GLY A 119 -10.11 14.72 -6.74
C GLY A 119 -9.56 15.87 -7.58
N PRO A 120 -9.75 17.12 -7.14
CA PRO A 120 -9.32 18.30 -7.90
C PRO A 120 -7.81 18.32 -8.17
N GLU A 121 -7.01 17.75 -7.30
CA GLU A 121 -5.57 17.67 -7.45
C GLU A 121 -5.15 16.71 -8.58
N PHE A 122 -5.98 15.71 -8.88
CA PHE A 122 -5.73 14.72 -9.92
C PHE A 122 -6.29 15.12 -11.28
N ILE A 123 -7.34 15.97 -11.29
CA ILE A 123 -7.96 16.50 -12.53
C ILE A 123 -7.16 17.70 -13.07
N ALA A 124 -6.25 18.29 -12.26
CA ALA A 124 -5.49 19.44 -12.64
C ALA A 124 -4.66 19.22 -13.91
N ASP A 125 -4.74 20.14 -14.87
CA ASP A 125 -4.01 20.10 -16.14
C ASP A 125 -2.51 19.81 -15.96
N ALA A 126 -1.91 20.34 -14.88
CA ALA A 126 -0.50 20.09 -14.58
C ALA A 126 -0.16 18.62 -14.41
N LEU A 127 -1.03 17.80 -13.78
CA LEU A 127 -0.80 16.37 -13.62
C LEU A 127 -1.09 15.61 -14.91
N CYS A 128 -2.13 16.00 -15.64
CA CYS A 128 -2.48 15.38 -16.91
C CYS A 128 -1.36 15.59 -17.94
N ASN A 129 -0.87 16.83 -18.11
CA ASN A 129 0.24 17.16 -19.01
C ASN A 129 1.53 16.42 -18.61
N TRP A 130 1.84 16.39 -17.31
CA TRP A 130 2.99 15.65 -16.77
C TRP A 130 2.93 14.15 -17.10
N ALA A 131 1.75 13.54 -17.01
CA ALA A 131 1.54 12.12 -17.33
C ALA A 131 1.66 11.86 -18.83
N GLU A 132 1.09 12.73 -19.68
CA GLU A 132 1.16 12.64 -21.13
C GLU A 132 2.61 12.73 -21.63
N GLU A 133 3.40 13.67 -21.12
CA GLU A 133 4.83 13.80 -21.46
C GLU A 133 5.64 12.53 -21.16
N ARG A 134 5.16 11.68 -20.22
CA ARG A 134 5.84 10.44 -19.79
C ARG A 134 5.17 9.18 -20.31
N ASN A 135 4.16 9.32 -21.18
CA ASN A 135 3.35 8.20 -21.69
C ASN A 135 2.70 7.38 -20.58
N ILE A 136 2.24 8.03 -19.51
CA ILE A 136 1.55 7.42 -18.37
C ILE A 136 0.04 7.65 -18.53
N GLU A 137 -0.75 6.59 -18.58
CA GLU A 137 -2.22 6.69 -18.66
C GLU A 137 -2.82 7.03 -17.29
N ILE A 138 -3.54 8.15 -17.15
CA ILE A 138 -4.32 8.44 -15.93
C ILE A 138 -5.71 7.79 -16.05
N LYS A 139 -6.01 6.86 -15.15
CA LYS A 139 -7.29 6.13 -15.09
C LYS A 139 -8.16 6.68 -13.97
N PHE A 140 -9.10 7.55 -14.31
CA PHE A 140 -10.09 8.05 -13.37
C PHE A 140 -11.14 6.97 -13.05
N ILE A 141 -11.50 6.82 -11.76
CA ILE A 141 -12.60 5.95 -11.37
C ILE A 141 -13.94 6.54 -11.84
N GLN A 142 -14.86 5.68 -12.22
CA GLN A 142 -16.21 6.10 -12.62
C GLN A 142 -16.99 6.62 -11.40
N LYS A 143 -17.79 7.70 -11.60
CA LYS A 143 -18.70 8.22 -10.56
C LYS A 143 -19.58 7.10 -10.02
N GLY A 144 -19.62 6.96 -8.67
CA GLY A 144 -20.44 5.93 -8.02
C GLY A 144 -19.85 4.52 -7.99
N LYS A 145 -18.65 4.32 -8.51
CA LYS A 145 -17.95 3.02 -8.49
C LYS A 145 -16.66 3.05 -7.65
N PRO A 146 -16.71 3.36 -6.35
CA PRO A 146 -15.50 3.45 -5.51
C PRO A 146 -14.72 2.12 -5.45
N TYR A 147 -15.39 0.98 -5.65
CA TYR A 147 -14.73 -0.33 -5.69
C TYR A 147 -13.60 -0.42 -6.75
N GLN A 148 -13.62 0.44 -7.78
CA GLN A 148 -12.56 0.50 -8.79
C GLN A 148 -11.22 0.97 -8.19
N ASN A 149 -11.21 1.63 -7.02
CA ASN A 149 -10.01 2.02 -6.27
C ASN A 149 -9.78 1.16 -5.01
N GLY A 150 -10.39 -0.02 -4.95
CA GLY A 150 -10.46 -0.87 -3.77
C GLY A 150 -9.12 -1.31 -3.19
N TYR A 151 -8.04 -1.33 -3.98
CA TYR A 151 -6.71 -1.69 -3.48
C TYR A 151 -6.12 -0.59 -2.60
N ILE A 152 -6.14 0.66 -3.06
CA ILE A 152 -5.65 1.80 -2.27
C ILE A 152 -6.59 2.10 -1.09
N GLU A 153 -7.91 1.95 -1.25
CA GLU A 153 -8.87 2.08 -0.13
C GLU A 153 -8.58 1.07 1.00
N ARG A 154 -8.25 -0.17 0.63
CA ARG A 154 -7.85 -1.21 1.59
C ARG A 154 -6.54 -0.85 2.29
N PHE A 155 -5.57 -0.35 1.54
CA PHE A 155 -4.29 0.13 2.06
C PHE A 155 -4.52 1.28 3.05
N ASN A 156 -5.25 2.31 2.63
CA ASN A 156 -5.57 3.49 3.43
C ASN A 156 -6.28 3.13 4.74
N ARG A 157 -7.20 2.16 4.69
CA ARG A 157 -7.85 1.65 5.91
C ARG A 157 -6.85 1.04 6.87
N SER A 158 -5.93 0.20 6.38
CA SER A 158 -4.92 -0.42 7.23
C SER A 158 -3.99 0.63 7.84
N PHE A 159 -3.56 1.60 7.04
CA PHE A 159 -2.71 2.69 7.49
C PHE A 159 -3.42 3.57 8.53
N ARG A 160 -4.71 3.87 8.33
CA ARG A 160 -5.51 4.60 9.31
C ARG A 160 -5.62 3.85 10.63
N GLU A 161 -6.10 2.59 10.58
CA GLU A 161 -6.34 1.78 11.78
C GLU A 161 -5.06 1.51 12.59
N GLU A 162 -3.91 1.38 11.93
CA GLU A 162 -2.66 0.96 12.55
C GLU A 162 -1.70 2.12 12.88
N VAL A 163 -1.89 3.29 12.26
CA VAL A 163 -1.02 4.45 12.48
C VAL A 163 -1.82 5.68 12.90
N LEU A 164 -2.71 6.19 12.05
CA LEU A 164 -3.35 7.48 12.29
C LEU A 164 -4.31 7.44 13.49
N ASP A 165 -5.10 6.36 13.63
CA ASP A 165 -6.04 6.19 14.75
C ASP A 165 -5.37 5.56 16.01
N ALA A 166 -4.16 4.99 15.86
CA ALA A 166 -3.45 4.32 16.94
C ALA A 166 -2.50 5.25 17.72
N TYR A 167 -2.07 6.36 17.12
CA TYR A 167 -1.10 7.28 17.70
C TYR A 167 -1.58 8.72 17.63
N CYS A 168 -1.15 9.53 18.60
CA CYS A 168 -1.36 10.98 18.62
C CYS A 168 -0.05 11.68 18.27
N PHE A 169 -0.05 12.49 17.22
CA PHE A 169 1.15 13.16 16.73
C PHE A 169 1.17 14.64 17.11
N THR A 170 2.31 15.11 17.65
CA THR A 170 2.53 16.53 17.96
C THR A 170 3.15 17.29 16.79
N ARG A 171 3.93 16.61 15.94
CA ARG A 171 4.63 17.20 14.79
C ARG A 171 4.47 16.32 13.55
N LEU A 172 4.41 16.96 12.39
CA LEU A 172 4.29 16.27 11.11
C LEU A 172 5.49 15.35 10.82
N LYS A 173 6.70 15.74 11.22
CA LYS A 173 7.91 14.91 11.07
C LYS A 173 7.82 13.59 11.84
N GLU A 174 7.20 13.60 13.01
CA GLU A 174 6.96 12.41 13.83
C GLU A 174 5.99 11.45 13.12
N ALA A 175 4.86 11.99 12.63
CA ALA A 175 3.90 11.22 11.85
C ALA A 175 4.54 10.63 10.57
N GLN A 176 5.36 11.40 9.85
CA GLN A 176 6.06 10.95 8.65
C GLN A 176 7.07 9.83 8.96
N ALA A 177 7.82 9.93 10.05
CA ALA A 177 8.76 8.89 10.46
C ALA A 177 8.04 7.58 10.82
N MET A 178 6.93 7.66 11.54
CA MET A 178 6.08 6.51 11.86
C MET A 178 5.50 5.88 10.59
N ALA A 179 5.04 6.69 9.64
CA ALA A 179 4.54 6.20 8.36
C ALA A 179 5.61 5.42 7.56
N HIS A 180 6.84 5.90 7.54
CA HIS A 180 7.95 5.20 6.87
C HIS A 180 8.27 3.86 7.57
N ALA A 181 8.33 3.84 8.89
CA ALA A 181 8.55 2.62 9.65
C ALA A 181 7.43 1.60 9.41
N TRP A 182 6.17 2.05 9.44
CA TRP A 182 5.02 1.21 9.15
C TRP A 182 5.03 0.70 7.70
N MET A 183 5.38 1.55 6.72
CA MET A 183 5.48 1.18 5.31
C MET A 183 6.53 0.07 5.10
N TRP A 184 7.65 0.13 5.81
CA TRP A 184 8.65 -0.93 5.76
C TRP A 184 8.09 -2.26 6.27
N VAL A 185 7.42 -2.27 7.44
CA VAL A 185 6.76 -3.47 8.01
C VAL A 185 5.67 -3.99 7.08
N TYR A 186 4.86 -3.09 6.51
CA TYR A 186 3.80 -3.42 5.56
C TYR A 186 4.35 -4.15 4.33
N ASN A 187 5.45 -3.66 3.77
CA ASN A 187 6.04 -4.22 2.55
C ASN A 187 6.83 -5.51 2.79
N ASN A 188 7.53 -5.63 3.93
CA ASN A 188 8.49 -6.70 4.15
C ASN A 188 8.02 -7.80 5.10
N GLN A 189 7.08 -7.51 6.00
CA GLN A 189 6.70 -8.46 7.05
C GLN A 189 5.21 -8.80 7.08
N ARG A 190 4.33 -7.88 6.64
CA ARG A 190 2.89 -8.06 6.75
C ARG A 190 2.38 -9.09 5.75
N PRO A 191 1.73 -10.20 6.21
CA PRO A 191 1.10 -11.16 5.31
C PRO A 191 -0.15 -10.57 4.65
N HIS A 192 -0.29 -10.75 3.34
CA HIS A 192 -1.46 -10.35 2.57
C HIS A 192 -2.22 -11.57 2.07
N SER A 193 -3.50 -11.71 2.45
CA SER A 193 -4.33 -12.84 2.02
C SER A 193 -4.48 -12.93 0.50
N SER A 194 -4.54 -11.78 -0.20
CA SER A 194 -4.61 -11.72 -1.66
C SER A 194 -3.31 -12.12 -2.36
N LEU A 195 -2.19 -12.20 -1.62
CA LEU A 195 -0.87 -12.60 -2.10
C LEU A 195 -0.43 -13.98 -1.56
N GLY A 196 -1.39 -14.84 -1.23
CA GLY A 196 -1.10 -16.14 -0.62
C GLY A 196 -0.40 -16.03 0.74
N TYR A 197 -0.69 -14.98 1.50
CA TYR A 197 -0.09 -14.63 2.79
C TYR A 197 1.40 -14.27 2.74
N LEU A 198 1.94 -13.97 1.56
CA LEU A 198 3.27 -13.38 1.43
C LEU A 198 3.22 -11.86 1.68
N PRO A 199 4.29 -11.26 2.22
CA PRO A 199 4.49 -9.81 2.16
C PRO A 199 4.65 -9.31 0.72
N PRO A 200 4.33 -8.05 0.41
CA PRO A 200 4.45 -7.47 -0.93
C PRO A 200 5.80 -7.70 -1.61
N VAL A 201 6.90 -7.43 -0.90
CA VAL A 201 8.26 -7.61 -1.44
C VAL A 201 8.58 -9.09 -1.68
N ALA A 202 8.23 -9.98 -0.74
CA ALA A 202 8.43 -11.42 -0.94
C ALA A 202 7.60 -11.97 -2.11
N TYR A 203 6.39 -11.45 -2.32
CA TYR A 203 5.58 -11.79 -3.48
C TYR A 203 6.22 -11.32 -4.78
N LEU A 204 6.77 -10.07 -4.80
CA LEU A 204 7.48 -9.53 -5.95
C LEU A 204 8.70 -10.38 -6.31
N LEU A 205 9.53 -10.73 -5.33
CA LEU A 205 10.71 -11.56 -5.53
C LEU A 205 10.36 -12.94 -6.07
N LYS A 206 9.25 -13.53 -5.61
CA LYS A 206 8.85 -14.88 -6.01
C LYS A 206 8.18 -14.94 -7.38
N TYR A 207 7.39 -13.92 -7.74
CA TYR A 207 6.51 -13.96 -8.92
C TYR A 207 6.72 -12.82 -9.91
N GLY A 208 7.48 -11.78 -9.55
CA GLY A 208 7.76 -10.65 -10.41
C GLY A 208 8.66 -11.05 -11.60
N LYS A 209 8.21 -10.67 -12.82
CA LYS A 209 8.95 -10.91 -14.06
C LYS A 209 9.84 -9.71 -14.45
N HIS A 210 10.33 -8.96 -13.50
CA HIS A 210 11.17 -7.79 -13.80
C HIS A 210 12.65 -8.20 -13.92
N PRO A 211 13.44 -7.64 -14.86
CA PRO A 211 14.86 -7.96 -15.02
C PRO A 211 15.66 -7.80 -13.72
N ALA A 212 15.47 -6.71 -12.99
CA ALA A 212 16.09 -6.48 -11.68
C ALA A 212 15.70 -7.52 -10.61
N THR A 213 14.53 -8.15 -10.74
CA THR A 213 14.08 -9.22 -9.83
C THR A 213 14.79 -10.54 -10.16
N GLN A 214 15.15 -10.77 -11.41
CA GLN A 214 15.91 -11.96 -11.82
C GLN A 214 17.35 -11.89 -11.32
N GLU A 215 17.99 -10.73 -11.36
CA GLU A 215 19.33 -10.51 -10.82
C GLU A 215 19.33 -10.64 -9.28
N ALA A 216 18.36 -10.05 -8.58
CA ALA A 216 18.23 -10.19 -7.13
C ALA A 216 17.95 -11.63 -6.70
N ASN A 217 17.13 -12.37 -7.43
CA ASN A 217 16.88 -13.80 -7.18
C ASN A 217 18.12 -14.66 -7.45
N ALA A 218 18.90 -14.33 -8.48
CA ALA A 218 20.17 -15.01 -8.77
C ALA A 218 21.17 -14.82 -7.63
N VAL A 219 21.29 -13.59 -7.11
CA VAL A 219 22.17 -13.26 -5.97
C VAL A 219 21.72 -13.98 -4.69
N LEU A 220 20.40 -14.01 -4.38
CA LEU A 220 19.87 -14.70 -3.22
C LEU A 220 20.08 -16.23 -3.28
N LEU A 221 19.92 -16.82 -4.45
CA LEU A 221 20.17 -18.26 -4.66
C LEU A 221 21.64 -18.61 -4.49
N THR A 222 22.57 -17.74 -4.92
CA THR A 222 24.02 -17.93 -4.72
C THR A 222 24.37 -17.85 -3.23
N PHE A 223 23.82 -16.88 -2.49
CA PHE A 223 24.04 -16.79 -1.03
C PHE A 223 23.49 -17.96 -0.23
N GLN A 224 22.43 -18.63 -0.71
CA GLN A 224 21.89 -19.83 -0.05
C GLN A 224 22.72 -21.07 -0.35
N GLN A 225 23.36 -21.17 -1.49
CA GLN A 225 24.24 -22.29 -1.86
C GLN A 225 25.60 -22.23 -1.17
N ASP A 226 26.13 -21.03 -0.89
CA ASP A 226 27.43 -20.84 -0.22
C ASP A 226 27.35 -21.04 1.32
N ASN A 227 26.15 -21.16 1.89
CA ASN A 227 25.92 -21.37 3.33
C ASN A 227 25.32 -22.76 3.68
N MET A 228 25.36 -23.74 2.77
CA MET A 228 25.09 -25.15 3.04
C MET A 228 26.38 -25.98 2.94
#